data_10e0774d6fbf2d1638a763bf83b6bc29
#
_entry.id   10e0774d6fbf2d1638a763bf83b6bc29
#
_cell.length_a   1.000
_cell.length_b   1.000
_cell.length_c   1.000
_cell.angle_alpha   90.00
_cell.angle_beta   90.00
_cell.angle_gamma   90.00
#
_symmetry.space_group_name_H-M   'P 1'
#
loop_
_entity.id
_entity.type
_entity.pdbx_description
1 polymer ?
#
loop_
_entity_poly.entity_id
_entity_poly.type
_entity_poly.pdbx_seq_one_letter_code
_entity_poly.pdbx_strand_id
1 'polypeptide(L)'
;MKISKIHAREILDSRGNPTVEVEVTLENGVMGRASVPSGASTGENEALELRDGDKDRFCGKGVLKAVANVNDVIAPALQGWDVFDQRGLDYKMLELDGTPTKSKLGANAILGVSLAAAHTAAEALHMPLYRYIGGRSEERR
;
A
#
# COMPACT_ATOMS: atom_id res chain seq x y z
N MET A 1 1.39 13.11 13.32
CA MET A 1 0.14 13.33 12.54
C MET A 1 -0.53 11.99 12.29
N LYS A 2 -1.76 11.86 12.73
CA LYS A 2 -2.45 10.56 12.75
C LYS A 2 -3.27 10.30 11.51
N ILE A 3 -3.28 9.05 11.08
CA ILE A 3 -4.09 8.58 9.97
C ILE A 3 -5.55 8.52 10.41
N SER A 4 -6.43 9.21 9.68
CA SER A 4 -7.87 9.18 9.94
C SER A 4 -8.60 8.18 9.07
N LYS A 5 -8.11 7.94 7.84
CA LYS A 5 -8.78 7.05 6.90
C LYS A 5 -7.78 6.42 5.93
N ILE A 6 -7.97 5.14 5.64
CA ILE A 6 -7.29 4.42 4.57
C ILE A 6 -8.38 3.79 3.70
N HIS A 7 -8.32 4.01 2.40
CA HIS A 7 -9.28 3.46 1.46
C HIS A 7 -8.58 2.96 0.20
N ALA A 8 -8.92 1.77 -0.24
CA ALA A 8 -8.38 1.18 -1.46
C ALA A 8 -9.48 0.95 -2.48
N ARG A 9 -9.08 0.99 -3.75
CA ARG A 9 -9.95 0.67 -4.88
C ARG A 9 -9.16 -0.04 -5.97
N GLU A 10 -9.89 -0.75 -6.82
CA GLU A 10 -9.31 -1.33 -8.02
C GLU A 10 -9.36 -0.29 -9.13
N ILE A 11 -8.25 -0.07 -9.80
CA ILE A 11 -8.18 0.78 -11.00
C ILE A 11 -7.51 0.00 -12.12
N LEU A 12 -7.55 0.54 -13.33
CA LEU A 12 -6.84 -0.05 -14.47
C LEU A 12 -5.57 0.74 -14.73
N ASP A 13 -4.47 0.02 -14.97
CA ASP A 13 -3.21 0.66 -15.37
C ASP A 13 -3.26 1.06 -16.85
N SER A 14 -2.16 1.60 -17.38
CA SER A 14 -2.09 2.06 -18.77
C SER A 14 -2.26 0.93 -19.80
N ARG A 15 -2.09 -0.31 -19.38
CA ARG A 15 -2.28 -1.50 -20.24
C ARG A 15 -3.66 -2.11 -20.09
N GLY A 16 -4.53 -1.52 -19.26
CA GLY A 16 -5.84 -2.05 -18.97
C GLY A 16 -5.86 -3.20 -17.96
N ASN A 17 -4.77 -3.41 -17.23
CA ASN A 17 -4.71 -4.43 -16.19
C ASN A 17 -5.14 -3.86 -14.84
N PRO A 18 -5.92 -4.63 -14.04
CA PRO A 18 -6.31 -4.17 -12.71
C PRO A 18 -5.11 -4.00 -11.78
N THR A 19 -5.15 -2.93 -10.99
CA THR A 19 -4.16 -2.67 -9.96
C THR A 19 -4.83 -2.01 -8.75
N VAL A 20 -4.15 -2.04 -7.61
CA VAL A 20 -4.63 -1.47 -6.36
C VAL A 20 -4.21 0.00 -6.28
N GLU A 21 -5.15 0.88 -6.00
CA GLU A 21 -4.88 2.26 -5.62
C GLU A 21 -5.29 2.46 -4.18
N VAL A 22 -4.44 3.07 -3.37
CA VAL A 22 -4.70 3.34 -1.96
C VAL A 22 -4.64 4.84 -1.70
N GLU A 23 -5.59 5.34 -0.94
CA GLU A 23 -5.62 6.70 -0.42
C GLU A 23 -5.45 6.67 1.09
N VAL A 24 -4.60 7.53 1.62
CA VAL A 24 -4.42 7.73 3.06
C VAL A 24 -4.74 9.17 3.38
N THR A 25 -5.64 9.39 4.33
CA THR A 25 -6.06 10.71 4.77
C THR A 25 -5.67 10.91 6.23
N LEU A 26 -5.12 12.09 6.56
CA LEU A 26 -4.74 12.45 7.92
C LEU A 26 -5.85 13.22 8.61
N GLU A 27 -5.74 13.35 9.93
CA GLU A 27 -6.72 14.10 10.75
C GLU A 27 -6.89 15.55 10.32
N ASN A 28 -5.83 16.16 9.76
CA ASN A 28 -5.88 17.55 9.27
C ASN A 28 -6.42 17.68 7.85
N GLY A 29 -6.86 16.58 7.23
CA GLY A 29 -7.40 16.58 5.88
C GLY A 29 -6.37 16.39 4.76
N VAL A 30 -5.09 16.35 5.06
CA VAL A 30 -4.07 16.06 4.06
C VAL A 30 -4.26 14.62 3.57
N MET A 31 -4.22 14.43 2.26
CA MET A 31 -4.43 13.14 1.62
C MET A 31 -3.35 12.86 0.60
N GLY A 32 -2.89 11.63 0.54
CA GLY A 32 -2.00 11.15 -0.51
C GLY A 32 -2.52 9.84 -1.06
N ARG A 33 -2.12 9.50 -2.26
CA ARG A 33 -2.51 8.24 -2.91
C ARG A 33 -1.34 7.62 -3.64
N ALA A 34 -1.42 6.32 -3.83
CA ALA A 34 -0.45 5.58 -4.62
C ALA A 34 -1.12 4.42 -5.33
N SER A 35 -0.68 4.16 -6.55
CA SER A 35 -1.07 2.97 -7.30
C SER A 35 0.09 2.00 -7.28
N VAL A 36 -0.21 0.72 -7.11
CA VAL A 36 0.84 -0.30 -7.07
C VAL A 36 1.26 -0.63 -8.50
N PRO A 37 2.55 -0.45 -8.85
CA PRO A 37 3.01 -0.86 -10.17
C PRO A 37 2.96 -2.38 -10.28
N SER A 38 2.46 -2.90 -11.41
CA SER A 38 2.48 -4.33 -11.65
C SER A 38 3.90 -4.77 -11.93
N GLY A 39 4.41 -5.71 -11.12
CA GLY A 39 5.74 -6.28 -11.31
C GLY A 39 5.76 -7.17 -12.54
N ALA A 40 6.77 -6.98 -13.38
CA ALA A 40 6.95 -7.79 -14.58
C ALA A 40 7.79 -9.04 -14.31
N SER A 41 8.49 -9.11 -13.20
CA SER A 41 9.35 -10.24 -12.86
C SER A 41 8.81 -10.96 -11.62
N THR A 42 8.74 -12.28 -11.71
CA THR A 42 8.33 -13.12 -10.60
C THR A 42 9.50 -14.06 -10.28
N GLY A 43 10.22 -13.77 -9.21
CA GLY A 43 11.21 -14.70 -8.66
C GLY A 43 10.56 -15.62 -7.64
N GLU A 44 11.15 -16.77 -7.40
CA GLU A 44 10.60 -17.75 -6.45
C GLU A 44 10.51 -17.22 -5.03
N ASN A 45 11.37 -16.27 -4.68
CA ASN A 45 11.43 -15.68 -3.33
C ASN A 45 10.79 -14.30 -3.26
N GLU A 46 10.13 -13.85 -4.32
CA GLU A 46 9.46 -12.56 -4.33
C GLU A 46 8.13 -12.62 -3.60
N ALA A 47 7.73 -11.47 -3.06
CA ALA A 47 6.45 -11.35 -2.41
C ALA A 47 5.31 -11.56 -3.41
N LEU A 48 4.27 -12.26 -2.96
CA LEU A 48 3.16 -12.64 -3.80
C LEU A 48 2.19 -11.49 -4.01
N GLU A 49 1.99 -11.11 -5.27
CA GLU A 49 0.93 -10.19 -5.66
C GLU A 49 -0.40 -10.95 -5.67
N LEU A 50 -1.36 -10.49 -4.87
CA LEU A 50 -2.64 -11.18 -4.74
C LEU A 50 -3.57 -10.82 -5.89
N ARG A 51 -3.94 -11.83 -6.69
CA ARG A 51 -4.91 -11.71 -7.76
C ARG A 51 -6.12 -12.58 -7.43
N ASP A 52 -7.31 -12.20 -7.92
CA ASP A 52 -8.56 -12.88 -7.57
C ASP A 52 -8.68 -14.28 -8.16
N GLY A 53 -8.08 -14.50 -9.33
CA GLY A 53 -8.17 -15.79 -10.01
C GLY A 53 -9.51 -16.07 -10.67
N ASP A 54 -10.43 -15.12 -10.66
CA ASP A 54 -11.73 -15.25 -11.32
C ASP A 54 -11.57 -15.00 -12.83
N LYS A 55 -11.61 -16.07 -13.61
CA LYS A 55 -11.39 -16.01 -15.06
C LYS A 55 -12.46 -15.25 -15.82
N ASP A 56 -13.63 -15.09 -15.23
CA ASP A 56 -14.71 -14.33 -15.85
C ASP A 56 -14.51 -12.82 -15.71
N ARG A 57 -13.50 -12.41 -14.96
CA ARG A 57 -13.23 -11.02 -14.68
C ARG A 57 -11.73 -10.75 -14.88
N PHE A 58 -11.38 -9.94 -15.89
CA PHE A 58 -9.99 -9.59 -16.23
C PHE A 58 -9.05 -10.79 -16.37
N CYS A 59 -9.57 -11.93 -16.88
CA CYS A 59 -8.77 -13.15 -17.06
C CYS A 59 -8.05 -13.61 -15.76
N GLY A 60 -8.68 -13.42 -14.62
CA GLY A 60 -8.14 -13.81 -13.33
C GLY A 60 -7.22 -12.78 -12.68
N LYS A 61 -6.99 -11.64 -13.32
CA LYS A 61 -6.07 -10.60 -12.84
C LYS A 61 -6.70 -9.55 -11.94
N GLY A 62 -7.99 -9.66 -11.61
CA GLY A 62 -8.66 -8.73 -10.70
C GLY A 62 -7.97 -8.67 -9.35
N VAL A 63 -8.15 -7.56 -8.63
CA VAL A 63 -7.48 -7.31 -7.33
C VAL A 63 -8.48 -6.97 -6.22
N LEU A 64 -9.73 -7.40 -6.35
CA LEU A 64 -10.75 -7.10 -5.34
C LEU A 64 -10.43 -7.73 -3.97
N LYS A 65 -9.78 -8.89 -3.93
CA LYS A 65 -9.36 -9.50 -2.67
C LYS A 65 -8.30 -8.66 -1.97
N ALA A 66 -7.33 -8.14 -2.72
CA ALA A 66 -6.32 -7.25 -2.18
C ALA A 66 -6.96 -5.94 -1.68
N VAL A 67 -7.89 -5.39 -2.45
CA VAL A 67 -8.65 -4.19 -2.06
C VAL A 67 -9.41 -4.43 -0.75
N ALA A 68 -10.10 -5.55 -0.62
CA ALA A 68 -10.81 -5.92 0.60
C ALA A 68 -9.86 -6.08 1.79
N ASN A 69 -8.68 -6.65 1.57
CA ASN A 69 -7.68 -6.78 2.63
C ASN A 69 -7.22 -5.43 3.15
N VAL A 70 -7.06 -4.43 2.27
CA VAL A 70 -6.75 -3.08 2.71
C VAL A 70 -7.92 -2.49 3.51
N ASN A 71 -9.12 -2.52 2.96
CA ASN A 71 -10.27 -1.85 3.56
C ASN A 71 -10.74 -2.51 4.86
N ASP A 72 -10.69 -3.84 4.94
CA ASP A 72 -11.28 -4.59 6.05
C ASP A 72 -10.28 -5.02 7.12
N VAL A 73 -9.00 -5.16 6.77
CA VAL A 73 -7.97 -5.66 7.69
C VAL A 73 -6.94 -4.58 8.03
N ILE A 74 -6.31 -4.00 7.02
CA ILE A 74 -5.22 -3.05 7.22
C ILE A 74 -5.74 -1.71 7.74
N ALA A 75 -6.78 -1.17 7.11
CA ALA A 75 -7.31 0.14 7.48
C ALA A 75 -7.73 0.23 8.95
N PRO A 76 -8.50 -0.72 9.50
CA PRO A 76 -8.83 -0.68 10.93
C PRO A 76 -7.61 -0.79 11.84
N ALA A 77 -6.62 -1.59 11.45
CA ALA A 77 -5.42 -1.81 12.27
C ALA A 77 -4.51 -0.57 12.32
N LEU A 78 -4.51 0.24 11.26
CA LEU A 78 -3.66 1.43 11.18
C LEU A 78 -4.42 2.72 11.51
N GLN A 79 -5.69 2.64 11.87
CA GLN A 79 -6.46 3.81 12.29
C GLN A 79 -5.80 4.48 13.49
N GLY A 80 -5.53 5.78 13.38
CA GLY A 80 -4.85 6.53 14.44
C GLY A 80 -3.34 6.35 14.47
N TRP A 81 -2.76 5.62 13.53
CA TRP A 81 -1.31 5.44 13.45
C TRP A 81 -0.62 6.74 13.03
N ASP A 82 0.57 6.99 13.55
CA ASP A 82 1.37 8.14 13.13
C ASP A 82 1.94 7.89 11.73
N VAL A 83 1.55 8.72 10.76
CA VAL A 83 1.98 8.56 9.37
C VAL A 83 3.51 8.70 9.19
N PHE A 84 4.18 9.39 10.11
CA PHE A 84 5.63 9.54 10.06
C PHE A 84 6.38 8.31 10.59
N ASP A 85 5.69 7.39 11.24
CA ASP A 85 6.26 6.13 11.68
C ASP A 85 6.13 5.07 10.57
N GLN A 86 6.85 5.27 9.49
CA GLN A 86 6.81 4.39 8.32
C GLN A 86 7.26 2.96 8.66
N ARG A 87 8.34 2.85 9.42
CA ARG A 87 8.89 1.54 9.80
C ARG A 87 7.88 0.74 10.64
N GLY A 88 7.28 1.37 11.63
CA GLY A 88 6.29 0.71 12.47
C GLY A 88 5.04 0.32 11.69
N LEU A 89 4.59 1.18 10.79
CA LEU A 89 3.44 0.94 9.92
C LEU A 89 3.70 -0.26 9.00
N ASP A 90 4.85 -0.30 8.35
CA ASP A 90 5.22 -1.41 7.47
C ASP A 90 5.35 -2.71 8.25
N TYR A 91 5.98 -2.67 9.41
CA TYR A 91 6.14 -3.83 10.27
C TYR A 91 4.77 -4.37 10.73
N LYS A 92 3.85 -3.47 11.10
CA LYS A 92 2.50 -3.88 11.50
C LYS A 92 1.78 -4.62 10.39
N MET A 93 1.91 -4.17 9.15
CA MET A 93 1.31 -4.86 8.01
C MET A 93 1.93 -6.24 7.80
N LEU A 94 3.24 -6.37 7.95
CA LEU A 94 3.89 -7.68 7.84
C LEU A 94 3.43 -8.63 8.95
N GLU A 95 3.24 -8.11 10.16
CA GLU A 95 2.71 -8.88 11.29
C GLU A 95 1.27 -9.34 11.02
N LEU A 96 0.42 -8.48 10.46
CA LEU A 96 -0.95 -8.82 10.12
C LEU A 96 -1.02 -9.91 9.05
N ASP A 97 -0.09 -9.90 8.10
CA ASP A 97 0.00 -10.92 7.08
C ASP A 97 0.51 -12.25 7.65
N GLY A 98 1.58 -12.20 8.41
CA GLY A 98 2.14 -13.37 9.10
C GLY A 98 2.76 -14.43 8.21
N THR A 99 2.96 -14.16 6.91
CA THR A 99 3.54 -15.14 5.97
C THR A 99 4.85 -14.62 5.37
N PRO A 100 5.81 -15.50 5.02
CA PRO A 100 7.08 -15.07 4.43
C PRO A 100 6.94 -14.40 3.05
N THR A 101 5.92 -14.78 2.29
CA THR A 101 5.71 -14.30 0.91
C THR A 101 4.62 -13.25 0.79
N LYS A 102 4.07 -12.77 1.92
CA LYS A 102 2.94 -11.83 1.95
C LYS A 102 1.71 -12.39 1.23
N SER A 103 1.49 -13.70 1.35
CA SER A 103 0.44 -14.40 0.62
C SER A 103 -0.96 -14.21 1.21
N LYS A 104 -1.06 -13.87 2.49
CA LYS A 104 -2.36 -13.69 3.14
C LYS A 104 -3.03 -12.38 2.75
N LEU A 105 -2.32 -11.27 2.87
CA LEU A 105 -2.85 -9.94 2.51
C LEU A 105 -2.54 -9.59 1.05
N GLY A 106 -1.43 -10.06 0.54
CA GLY A 106 -0.92 -9.74 -0.77
C GLY A 106 0.12 -8.62 -0.73
N ALA A 107 1.20 -8.79 -1.47
CA ALA A 107 2.26 -7.79 -1.56
C ALA A 107 1.72 -6.47 -2.12
N ASN A 108 0.80 -6.54 -3.07
CA ASN A 108 0.18 -5.36 -3.66
C ASN A 108 -0.63 -4.56 -2.64
N ALA A 109 -1.38 -5.22 -1.73
CA ALA A 109 -2.12 -4.53 -0.68
C ALA A 109 -1.16 -3.83 0.29
N ILE A 110 -0.12 -4.53 0.75
CA ILE A 110 0.87 -4.00 1.68
C ILE A 110 1.65 -2.86 1.06
N LEU A 111 2.14 -3.04 -0.16
CA LEU A 111 2.91 -2.02 -0.86
C LEU A 111 2.07 -0.77 -1.14
N GLY A 112 0.80 -0.96 -1.53
CA GLY A 112 -0.10 0.15 -1.79
C GLY A 112 -0.28 1.05 -0.59
N VAL A 113 -0.52 0.47 0.58
CA VAL A 113 -0.67 1.24 1.84
C VAL A 113 0.65 1.90 2.22
N SER A 114 1.77 1.18 2.12
CA SER A 114 3.09 1.72 2.45
C SER A 114 3.44 2.92 1.58
N LEU A 115 3.25 2.82 0.27
CA LEU A 115 3.52 3.92 -0.66
C LEU A 115 2.58 5.10 -0.43
N ALA A 116 1.28 4.84 -0.25
CA ALA A 116 0.31 5.90 0.00
C ALA A 116 0.62 6.64 1.30
N ALA A 117 1.02 5.93 2.35
CA ALA A 117 1.42 6.55 3.62
C ALA A 117 2.65 7.44 3.43
N ALA A 118 3.65 6.98 2.67
CA ALA A 118 4.84 7.77 2.39
C ALA A 118 4.50 9.03 1.58
N HIS A 119 3.65 8.93 0.57
CA HIS A 119 3.17 10.09 -0.20
C HIS A 119 2.44 11.09 0.69
N THR A 120 1.58 10.59 1.59
CA THR A 120 0.82 11.44 2.50
C THR A 120 1.74 12.16 3.48
N ALA A 121 2.73 11.45 4.03
CA ALA A 121 3.72 12.05 4.93
C ALA A 121 4.51 13.15 4.23
N ALA A 122 4.95 12.90 3.00
CA ALA A 122 5.68 13.90 2.20
C ALA A 122 4.80 15.12 1.94
N GLU A 123 3.53 14.91 1.59
CA GLU A 123 2.58 15.99 1.36
C GLU A 123 2.35 16.82 2.63
N ALA A 124 2.25 16.17 3.79
CA ALA A 124 2.10 16.87 5.07
C ALA A 124 3.31 17.74 5.40
N LEU A 125 4.49 17.36 4.93
CA LEU A 125 5.73 18.12 5.12
C LEU A 125 6.00 19.09 3.97
N HIS A 126 5.12 19.17 2.99
CA HIS A 126 5.25 20.04 1.80
C HIS A 126 6.55 19.76 1.03
N MET A 127 6.89 18.46 0.88
CA MET A 127 8.09 18.07 0.14
C MET A 127 7.80 16.93 -0.84
N PRO A 128 8.61 16.80 -1.92
CA PRO A 128 8.46 15.67 -2.83
C PRO A 128 8.80 14.35 -2.14
N LEU A 129 8.20 13.26 -2.61
CA LEU A 129 8.41 11.93 -2.03
C LEU A 129 9.88 11.53 -2.01
N TYR A 130 10.62 11.77 -3.10
CA TYR A 130 12.02 11.38 -3.18
C TYR A 130 12.86 12.05 -2.08
N ARG A 131 12.53 13.29 -1.74
CA ARG A 131 13.23 14.04 -0.70
C ARG A 131 12.90 13.51 0.69
N TYR A 132 11.64 13.16 0.93
CA TYR A 132 11.21 12.56 2.18
C TYR A 132 11.94 11.24 2.43
N ILE A 133 11.97 10.36 1.44
CA ILE A 133 12.65 9.07 1.55
C ILE A 133 14.15 9.25 1.64
N GLY A 134 14.75 10.13 0.82
CA GLY A 134 16.17 10.40 0.81
C GLY A 134 16.68 10.97 2.12
N GLY A 135 15.92 11.91 2.71
CA GLY A 135 16.25 12.48 4.01
C GLY A 135 16.32 11.45 5.11
N ARG A 136 15.36 10.51 5.14
CA ARG A 136 15.36 9.42 6.11
C ARG A 136 16.53 8.47 5.90
N SER A 137 16.89 8.23 4.66
CA SER A 137 18.04 7.39 4.34
C SER A 137 19.34 8.01 4.80
N GLU A 138 19.50 9.32 4.68
CA GLU A 138 20.67 10.06 5.14
C GLU A 138 20.79 10.06 6.66
N GLU A 139 19.68 10.17 7.36
CA GLU A 139 19.65 10.15 8.82
C GLU A 139 20.19 8.83 9.42
N ARG A 140 20.18 7.76 8.66
CA ARG A 140 20.63 6.45 9.10
C ARG A 140 22.14 6.24 8.94
N ARG A 141 22.81 7.17 8.32
CA ARG A 141 24.27 7.13 8.19
C ARG A 141 24.93 7.69 9.45
#